data_fdd0a313718d66f3a679453cd0ca61b2
#
_entry.id   fdd0a313718d66f3a679453cd0ca61b2
#
_cell.length_a   1.000
_cell.length_b   1.000
_cell.length_c   1.000
_cell.angle_alpha   90.00
_cell.angle_beta   90.00
_cell.angle_gamma   90.00
#
_symmetry.space_group_name_H-M   'P 1'
#
loop_
_entity.id
_entity.type
_entity.pdbx_description
1 polymer ?
#
loop_
_entity_poly.entity_id
_entity_poly.type
_entity_poly.pdbx_seq_one_letter_code
_entity_poly.pdbx_strand_id
1 'polypeptide(L)'
;MKKNIVVSCMFLVVVVSFISVVVIIRNKTNAKENLVLAQKQTEIKRGEAGRISDLNFYQKLHQKKDINALIVGDSIAQSTGTSNSHEKWINVVIKDVQKKYRSTITTDPITGGSTTGVRAWVELNNAKLTKQYDVVFICLGQNDQYNIKPKQFRMFYESIIIKLKKLNPNIEIIPIIESSFRQYNDYSNVIEDLAEHYNLQYADTVGAFNNSGKLYSYLSNDLVHPNGKGYVYYAKTIEKVINNNYLSNKKTDIDYSVLYNNTKKLTDFVFDNSPDLNNGFTIENGFIGNKVSENLTFNTTKSLAIIHFLRKPKGGKFKVFIDDNFIKEINTNSTFQVSYSDLIAYNLRGNHKIRIEISNIIKKGSVKILGLVTN
;
A
#
# COMPACT_ATOMS: atom_id res chain seq x y z
N MET A 1 -36.04 -55.48 47.25
CA MET A 1 -35.89 -54.97 45.86
C MET A 1 -35.54 -53.51 45.79
N LYS A 2 -36.17 -52.56 46.46
CA LYS A 2 -35.91 -51.09 46.33
C LYS A 2 -34.46 -50.65 46.67
N LYS A 3 -33.78 -51.30 47.68
CA LYS A 3 -32.43 -50.95 48.12
C LYS A 3 -31.33 -51.22 47.03
N ASN A 4 -31.48 -52.31 46.27
CA ASN A 4 -30.51 -52.71 45.26
C ASN A 4 -30.62 -51.85 44.00
N ILE A 5 -31.80 -51.29 43.70
CA ILE A 5 -31.99 -50.38 42.56
C ILE A 5 -31.33 -49.01 42.82
N VAL A 6 -31.42 -48.50 44.04
CA VAL A 6 -30.79 -47.23 44.43
C VAL A 6 -29.26 -47.32 44.37
N VAL A 7 -28.69 -48.42 44.83
CA VAL A 7 -27.22 -48.66 44.78
C VAL A 7 -26.73 -48.79 43.33
N SER A 8 -27.51 -49.46 42.47
CA SER A 8 -27.18 -49.61 41.03
C SER A 8 -27.25 -48.27 40.31
N CYS A 9 -28.25 -47.43 40.62
CA CYS A 9 -28.37 -46.07 40.03
C CYS A 9 -27.24 -45.14 40.48
N MET A 10 -26.84 -45.21 41.75
CA MET A 10 -25.68 -44.44 42.27
C MET A 10 -24.37 -44.86 41.57
N PHE A 11 -24.16 -46.16 41.39
CA PHE A 11 -22.97 -46.67 40.72
C PHE A 11 -22.93 -46.21 39.26
N LEU A 12 -24.06 -46.22 38.55
CA LEU A 12 -24.16 -45.74 37.17
C LEU A 12 -23.83 -44.25 37.05
N VAL A 13 -24.33 -43.40 37.94
CA VAL A 13 -24.04 -41.96 37.98
C VAL A 13 -22.55 -41.71 38.25
N VAL A 14 -21.90 -42.45 39.11
CA VAL A 14 -20.47 -42.34 39.39
C VAL A 14 -19.63 -42.73 38.16
N VAL A 15 -20.00 -43.81 37.45
CA VAL A 15 -19.31 -44.26 36.25
C VAL A 15 -19.46 -43.24 35.12
N VAL A 16 -20.66 -42.72 34.92
CA VAL A 16 -20.92 -41.70 33.87
C VAL A 16 -20.16 -40.39 34.15
N SER A 17 -20.11 -39.98 35.44
CA SER A 17 -19.32 -38.79 35.82
C SER A 17 -17.83 -39.00 35.63
N PHE A 18 -17.33 -40.20 35.94
CA PHE A 18 -15.91 -40.52 35.70
C PHE A 18 -15.53 -40.54 34.24
N ILE A 19 -16.37 -41.13 33.37
CA ILE A 19 -16.18 -41.14 31.94
C ILE A 19 -16.22 -39.69 31.38
N SER A 20 -17.14 -38.87 31.87
CA SER A 20 -17.24 -37.46 31.44
C SER A 20 -15.99 -36.66 31.82
N VAL A 21 -15.44 -36.86 32.99
CA VAL A 21 -14.19 -36.21 33.44
C VAL A 21 -13.01 -36.69 32.60
N VAL A 22 -12.90 -37.96 32.28
CA VAL A 22 -11.83 -38.51 31.44
C VAL A 22 -11.91 -37.94 30.01
N VAL A 23 -13.12 -37.84 29.43
CA VAL A 23 -13.35 -37.25 28.13
C VAL A 23 -12.97 -35.75 28.11
N ILE A 24 -13.34 -35.00 29.16
CA ILE A 24 -12.97 -33.57 29.26
C ILE A 24 -11.46 -33.40 29.38
N ILE A 25 -10.78 -34.20 30.17
CA ILE A 25 -9.32 -34.16 30.32
C ILE A 25 -8.66 -34.48 28.97
N ARG A 26 -9.11 -35.55 28.29
CA ARG A 26 -8.57 -35.96 26.98
C ARG A 26 -8.76 -34.89 25.93
N ASN A 27 -9.93 -34.23 25.86
CA ASN A 27 -10.21 -33.15 24.96
C ASN A 27 -9.34 -31.91 25.25
N LYS A 28 -9.10 -31.57 26.53
CA LYS A 28 -8.19 -30.48 26.90
C LYS A 28 -6.74 -30.78 26.53
N THR A 29 -6.29 -32.04 26.71
CA THR A 29 -4.93 -32.46 26.32
C THR A 29 -4.75 -32.40 24.82
N ASN A 30 -5.70 -32.93 24.02
CA ASN A 30 -5.68 -32.88 22.57
C ASN A 30 -5.73 -31.44 22.05
N ALA A 31 -6.52 -30.54 22.66
CA ALA A 31 -6.58 -29.14 22.31
C ALA A 31 -5.23 -28.45 22.59
N LYS A 32 -4.57 -28.77 23.69
CA LYS A 32 -3.25 -28.21 24.02
C LYS A 32 -2.16 -28.72 23.08
N GLU A 33 -2.17 -29.99 22.70
CA GLU A 33 -1.24 -30.58 21.72
C GLU A 33 -1.44 -29.97 20.33
N ASN A 34 -2.69 -29.80 19.90
CA ASN A 34 -3.00 -29.14 18.61
C ASN A 34 -2.57 -27.69 18.60
N LEU A 35 -2.68 -26.97 19.73
CA LEU A 35 -2.20 -25.59 19.86
C LEU A 35 -0.66 -25.51 19.75
N VAL A 36 0.05 -26.44 20.42
CA VAL A 36 1.52 -26.51 20.34
C VAL A 36 1.99 -26.90 18.95
N LEU A 37 1.30 -27.84 18.28
CA LEU A 37 1.60 -28.19 16.89
C LEU A 37 1.36 -27.03 15.92
N ALA A 38 0.27 -26.30 16.10
CA ALA A 38 -0.02 -25.09 15.30
C ALA A 38 1.00 -23.97 15.53
N GLN A 39 1.42 -23.77 16.79
CA GLN A 39 2.50 -22.84 17.14
C GLN A 39 3.83 -23.26 16.50
N LYS A 40 4.21 -24.53 16.60
CA LYS A 40 5.43 -25.08 16.00
C LYS A 40 5.43 -24.99 14.47
N GLN A 41 4.28 -25.25 13.82
CA GLN A 41 4.12 -25.04 12.37
C GLN A 41 4.20 -23.57 12.00
N THR A 42 3.70 -22.67 12.84
CA THR A 42 3.80 -21.21 12.62
C THR A 42 5.24 -20.73 12.80
N GLU A 43 5.98 -21.29 13.77
CA GLU A 43 7.41 -20.99 13.97
C GLU A 43 8.28 -21.55 12.84
N ILE A 44 7.99 -22.76 12.34
CA ILE A 44 8.67 -23.34 11.17
C ILE A 44 8.40 -22.48 9.93
N LYS A 45 7.15 -22.10 9.67
CA LYS A 45 6.80 -21.18 8.59
C LYS A 45 7.42 -19.78 8.75
N ARG A 46 7.54 -19.27 10.00
CA ARG A 46 8.28 -18.03 10.28
C ARG A 46 9.78 -18.21 10.07
N GLY A 47 10.36 -19.33 10.45
CA GLY A 47 11.77 -19.65 10.21
C GLY A 47 12.10 -19.83 8.72
N GLU A 48 11.18 -20.39 7.94
CA GLU A 48 11.33 -20.51 6.47
C GLU A 48 11.06 -19.18 5.74
N ALA A 49 10.08 -18.39 6.21
CA ALA A 49 9.81 -17.04 5.69
C ALA A 49 10.87 -16.00 6.14
N GLY A 50 11.64 -16.31 7.19
CA GLY A 50 12.63 -15.39 7.77
C GLY A 50 14.04 -15.50 7.21
N ARG A 51 14.32 -16.43 6.28
CA ARG A 51 15.57 -16.40 5.51
C ARG A 51 15.40 -15.44 4.35
N ILE A 52 15.83 -14.18 4.56
CA ILE A 52 16.05 -13.23 3.46
C ILE A 52 16.88 -13.97 2.42
N SER A 53 16.36 -14.12 1.21
CA SER A 53 17.14 -14.72 0.13
C SER A 53 18.35 -13.82 -0.11
N ASP A 54 19.57 -14.37 0.01
CA ASP A 54 20.79 -13.64 -0.29
C ASP A 54 20.87 -13.24 -1.77
N LEU A 55 19.99 -13.80 -2.61
CA LEU A 55 19.92 -13.53 -4.03
C LEU A 55 19.07 -12.30 -4.32
N ASN A 56 19.64 -11.38 -5.10
CA ASN A 56 18.88 -10.28 -5.67
C ASN A 56 18.00 -10.74 -6.86
N PHE A 57 17.16 -9.84 -7.37
CA PHE A 57 16.25 -10.08 -8.48
C PHE A 57 16.96 -10.68 -9.71
N TYR A 58 18.10 -10.12 -10.13
CA TYR A 58 18.82 -10.57 -11.33
C TYR A 58 19.49 -11.94 -11.13
N GLN A 59 20.02 -12.20 -9.95
CA GLN A 59 20.58 -13.52 -9.61
C GLN A 59 19.49 -14.60 -9.60
N LYS A 60 18.26 -14.26 -9.14
CA LYS A 60 17.12 -15.17 -9.24
C LYS A 60 16.76 -15.45 -10.70
N LEU A 61 16.74 -14.43 -11.58
CA LEU A 61 16.52 -14.62 -13.01
C LEU A 61 17.57 -15.54 -13.64
N HIS A 62 18.86 -15.36 -13.31
CA HIS A 62 19.95 -16.25 -13.78
C HIS A 62 19.73 -17.70 -13.33
N GLN A 63 19.20 -17.91 -12.13
CA GLN A 63 18.94 -19.23 -11.58
C GLN A 63 17.52 -19.76 -11.93
N LYS A 64 16.75 -19.05 -12.77
CA LYS A 64 15.38 -19.42 -13.18
C LYS A 64 14.44 -19.65 -11.99
N LYS A 65 14.60 -18.86 -10.92
CA LYS A 65 13.77 -18.93 -9.71
C LYS A 65 12.53 -18.08 -9.84
N ASP A 66 11.50 -18.40 -9.07
CA ASP A 66 10.29 -17.60 -8.96
C ASP A 66 10.58 -16.25 -8.30
N ILE A 67 9.86 -15.24 -8.76
CA ILE A 67 9.99 -13.84 -8.40
C ILE A 67 8.70 -13.36 -7.74
N ASN A 68 8.83 -12.70 -6.61
CA ASN A 68 7.75 -11.95 -5.99
C ASN A 68 7.91 -10.47 -6.33
N ALA A 69 6.94 -9.91 -7.02
CA ALA A 69 6.92 -8.49 -7.39
C ALA A 69 5.85 -7.73 -6.60
N LEU A 70 6.18 -6.53 -6.13
CA LEU A 70 5.23 -5.57 -5.60
C LEU A 70 4.99 -4.47 -6.63
N ILE A 71 3.76 -4.03 -6.78
CA ILE A 71 3.41 -2.88 -7.62
C ILE A 71 2.85 -1.79 -6.71
N VAL A 72 3.52 -0.65 -6.65
CA VAL A 72 3.06 0.51 -5.88
C VAL A 72 2.70 1.62 -6.87
N GLY A 73 1.45 2.11 -6.80
CA GLY A 73 1.10 3.17 -7.75
C GLY A 73 -0.38 3.50 -7.86
N ASP A 74 -0.70 4.18 -8.93
CA ASP A 74 -2.03 4.73 -9.20
C ASP A 74 -2.83 3.92 -10.25
N SER A 75 -3.74 4.57 -10.97
CA SER A 75 -4.54 3.95 -12.04
C SER A 75 -3.69 3.53 -13.25
N ILE A 76 -2.56 4.19 -13.50
CA ILE A 76 -1.64 3.81 -14.57
C ILE A 76 -0.88 2.53 -14.16
N ALA A 77 -0.49 2.42 -12.90
CA ALA A 77 0.05 1.19 -12.35
C ALA A 77 -0.94 0.00 -12.50
N GLN A 78 -2.25 0.25 -12.33
CA GLN A 78 -3.31 -0.74 -12.55
C GLN A 78 -3.55 -1.08 -14.03
N SER A 79 -2.93 -0.33 -14.95
CA SER A 79 -3.19 -0.39 -16.40
C SER A 79 -4.64 -0.02 -16.76
N THR A 80 -5.21 0.99 -16.09
CA THR A 80 -6.49 1.59 -16.50
C THR A 80 -6.39 2.06 -17.94
N GLY A 81 -7.43 1.85 -18.75
CA GLY A 81 -7.46 2.17 -20.17
C GLY A 81 -7.23 0.97 -21.10
N THR A 82 -6.86 -0.19 -20.56
CA THR A 82 -6.79 -1.45 -21.32
C THR A 82 -8.19 -2.06 -21.52
N SER A 83 -8.38 -2.76 -22.63
CA SER A 83 -9.63 -3.47 -22.96
C SER A 83 -9.71 -4.84 -22.30
N ASN A 84 -8.58 -5.45 -22.00
CA ASN A 84 -8.47 -6.78 -21.40
C ASN A 84 -7.19 -6.96 -20.59
N SER A 85 -7.10 -8.07 -19.86
CA SER A 85 -5.96 -8.34 -18.97
C SER A 85 -4.63 -8.55 -19.70
N HIS A 86 -4.65 -9.05 -20.94
CA HIS A 86 -3.42 -9.32 -21.70
C HIS A 86 -2.72 -8.04 -22.15
N GLU A 87 -3.44 -6.93 -22.22
CA GLU A 87 -2.92 -5.61 -22.57
C GLU A 87 -2.27 -4.88 -21.38
N LYS A 88 -2.47 -5.36 -20.16
CA LYS A 88 -1.86 -4.74 -18.97
C LYS A 88 -0.35 -4.86 -19.06
N TRP A 89 0.36 -3.73 -18.85
CA TRP A 89 1.82 -3.69 -18.96
C TRP A 89 2.49 -4.77 -18.10
N ILE A 90 2.02 -5.00 -16.89
CA ILE A 90 2.60 -6.00 -15.98
C ILE A 90 2.43 -7.42 -16.52
N ASN A 91 1.29 -7.76 -17.13
CA ASN A 91 1.06 -9.08 -17.70
C ASN A 91 1.92 -9.31 -18.95
N VAL A 92 2.21 -8.26 -19.71
CA VAL A 92 3.16 -8.31 -20.83
C VAL A 92 4.56 -8.56 -20.29
N VAL A 93 5.01 -7.82 -19.28
CA VAL A 93 6.33 -8.02 -18.63
C VAL A 93 6.45 -9.43 -18.05
N ILE A 94 5.44 -9.95 -17.34
CA ILE A 94 5.44 -11.31 -16.78
C ILE A 94 5.66 -12.35 -17.89
N LYS A 95 4.89 -12.23 -18.99
CA LYS A 95 4.99 -13.14 -20.13
C LYS A 95 6.37 -13.13 -20.77
N ASP A 96 6.94 -11.94 -20.93
CA ASP A 96 8.25 -11.79 -21.58
C ASP A 96 9.39 -12.23 -20.67
N VAL A 97 9.32 -11.97 -19.36
CA VAL A 97 10.24 -12.52 -18.37
C VAL A 97 10.20 -14.04 -18.35
N GLN A 98 9.00 -14.64 -18.33
CA GLN A 98 8.83 -16.09 -18.37
C GLN A 98 9.42 -16.68 -19.65
N LYS A 99 9.16 -16.07 -20.80
CA LYS A 99 9.66 -16.52 -22.09
C LYS A 99 11.20 -16.44 -22.17
N LYS A 100 11.78 -15.33 -21.70
CA LYS A 100 13.21 -15.01 -21.86
C LYS A 100 14.08 -15.65 -20.79
N TYR A 101 13.66 -15.56 -19.52
CA TYR A 101 14.47 -15.97 -18.35
C TYR A 101 13.98 -17.26 -17.71
N ARG A 102 12.80 -17.78 -18.12
CA ARG A 102 12.16 -18.99 -17.57
C ARG A 102 11.88 -18.87 -16.06
N SER A 103 11.64 -17.66 -15.58
CA SER A 103 11.24 -17.33 -14.22
C SER A 103 9.77 -16.93 -14.20
N THR A 104 9.04 -17.36 -13.18
CA THR A 104 7.65 -16.95 -12.95
C THR A 104 7.64 -15.71 -12.07
N ILE A 105 6.81 -14.73 -12.39
CA ILE A 105 6.58 -13.55 -11.53
C ILE A 105 5.17 -13.63 -10.95
N THR A 106 5.07 -13.57 -9.62
CA THR A 106 3.80 -13.31 -8.90
C THR A 106 3.77 -11.87 -8.44
N THR A 107 2.60 -11.22 -8.49
CA THR A 107 2.46 -9.80 -8.20
C THR A 107 1.47 -9.55 -7.07
N ASP A 108 1.81 -8.66 -6.15
CA ASP A 108 0.88 -8.11 -5.16
C ASP A 108 0.76 -6.59 -5.42
N PRO A 109 -0.45 -6.05 -5.64
CA PRO A 109 -0.63 -4.63 -5.90
C PRO A 109 -0.94 -3.84 -4.63
N ILE A 110 -0.27 -2.69 -4.45
CA ILE A 110 -0.68 -1.56 -3.59
C ILE A 110 -0.99 -0.41 -4.55
N THR A 111 -2.12 -0.50 -5.23
CA THR A 111 -2.48 0.40 -6.30
C THR A 111 -3.94 0.85 -6.18
N GLY A 112 -4.23 2.02 -6.72
CA GLY A 112 -5.61 2.50 -6.75
C GLY A 112 -5.79 3.75 -7.60
N GLY A 113 -7.00 3.97 -8.11
CA GLY A 113 -7.32 5.23 -8.79
C GLY A 113 -7.03 6.44 -7.91
N SER A 114 -6.54 7.52 -8.50
CA SER A 114 -6.19 8.79 -7.81
C SER A 114 -5.15 8.64 -6.68
N THR A 115 -4.32 7.59 -6.68
CA THR A 115 -3.25 7.43 -5.71
C THR A 115 -2.16 8.47 -5.93
N THR A 116 -1.80 9.17 -4.87
CA THR A 116 -0.63 10.06 -4.77
C THR A 116 0.47 9.38 -3.97
N GLY A 117 1.68 9.93 -3.98
CA GLY A 117 2.77 9.48 -3.12
C GLY A 117 2.40 9.47 -1.64
N VAL A 118 1.58 10.44 -1.19
CA VAL A 118 1.05 10.48 0.18
C VAL A 118 0.22 9.23 0.48
N ARG A 119 -0.75 8.93 -0.38
CA ARG A 119 -1.61 7.76 -0.21
C ARG A 119 -0.82 6.46 -0.34
N ALA A 120 0.06 6.35 -1.33
CA ALA A 120 0.91 5.17 -1.50
C ALA A 120 1.77 4.90 -0.26
N TRP A 121 2.34 5.96 0.35
CA TRP A 121 3.10 5.86 1.60
C TRP A 121 2.22 5.36 2.76
N VAL A 122 1.00 5.90 2.91
CA VAL A 122 0.06 5.46 3.94
C VAL A 122 -0.32 3.99 3.74
N GLU A 123 -0.71 3.61 2.54
CA GLU A 123 -1.13 2.23 2.24
C GLU A 123 0.01 1.23 2.37
N LEU A 124 1.23 1.57 1.93
CA LEU A 124 2.41 0.72 2.09
C LEU A 124 2.78 0.51 3.57
N ASN A 125 2.59 1.51 4.41
CA ASN A 125 2.86 1.38 5.85
C ASN A 125 1.76 0.60 6.59
N ASN A 126 0.52 0.67 6.14
CA ASN A 126 -0.59 -0.12 6.68
C ASN A 126 -0.64 -1.56 6.15
N ALA A 127 0.01 -1.83 5.02
CA ALA A 127 -0.03 -3.13 4.40
C ALA A 127 0.68 -4.19 5.25
N LYS A 128 0.02 -5.33 5.46
CA LYS A 128 0.64 -6.51 6.05
C LYS A 128 1.39 -7.28 4.97
N LEU A 129 2.61 -6.82 4.67
CA LEU A 129 3.48 -7.47 3.70
C LEU A 129 4.03 -8.77 4.32
N THR A 130 3.54 -9.91 3.86
CA THR A 130 3.88 -11.24 4.40
C THR A 130 4.92 -11.97 3.57
N LYS A 131 5.26 -11.45 2.40
CA LYS A 131 6.24 -12.03 1.48
C LYS A 131 7.50 -11.18 1.43
N GLN A 132 8.60 -11.80 1.10
CA GLN A 132 9.79 -11.09 0.64
C GLN A 132 9.61 -10.77 -0.84
N TYR A 133 9.66 -9.48 -1.20
CA TYR A 133 9.60 -9.04 -2.59
C TYR A 133 11.00 -8.89 -3.16
N ASP A 134 11.17 -9.33 -4.39
CA ASP A 134 12.45 -9.32 -5.12
C ASP A 134 12.57 -8.07 -5.99
N VAL A 135 11.44 -7.59 -6.51
CA VAL A 135 11.35 -6.39 -7.34
C VAL A 135 10.10 -5.59 -6.97
N VAL A 136 10.22 -4.27 -7.03
CA VAL A 136 9.09 -3.35 -6.90
C VAL A 136 9.06 -2.41 -8.10
N PHE A 137 7.88 -2.26 -8.68
CA PHE A 137 7.59 -1.23 -9.68
C PHE A 137 6.85 -0.09 -8.99
N ILE A 138 7.39 1.14 -9.08
CA ILE A 138 6.76 2.33 -8.52
C ILE A 138 6.29 3.21 -9.68
N CYS A 139 4.98 3.40 -9.79
CA CYS A 139 4.33 4.16 -10.86
C CYS A 139 3.43 5.22 -10.21
N LEU A 140 3.97 6.41 -9.96
CA LEU A 140 3.38 7.53 -9.24
C LEU A 140 3.82 8.85 -9.85
N GLY A 141 3.00 9.88 -9.68
CA GLY A 141 3.31 11.25 -10.05
C GLY A 141 2.19 11.94 -10.80
N GLN A 142 1.44 11.21 -11.64
CA GLN A 142 0.33 11.78 -12.40
C GLN A 142 -0.69 12.51 -11.49
N ASN A 143 -1.07 11.91 -10.39
CA ASN A 143 -2.01 12.53 -9.46
C ASN A 143 -1.33 13.54 -8.55
N ASP A 144 -0.05 13.35 -8.27
CA ASP A 144 0.71 14.23 -7.38
C ASP A 144 0.82 15.64 -7.92
N GLN A 145 1.02 15.80 -9.24
CA GLN A 145 1.14 17.12 -9.90
C GLN A 145 -0.07 18.03 -9.68
N TYR A 146 -1.23 17.46 -9.36
CA TYR A 146 -2.47 18.21 -9.09
C TYR A 146 -2.80 18.34 -7.60
N ASN A 147 -2.13 17.60 -6.73
CA ASN A 147 -2.53 17.49 -5.33
C ASN A 147 -1.48 17.97 -4.33
N ILE A 148 -0.20 17.84 -4.63
CA ILE A 148 0.90 18.24 -3.73
C ILE A 148 2.02 18.90 -4.53
N LYS A 149 2.87 19.66 -3.84
CA LYS A 149 4.03 20.30 -4.47
C LYS A 149 5.17 19.30 -4.72
N PRO A 150 6.06 19.51 -5.70
CA PRO A 150 7.21 18.63 -5.95
C PRO A 150 8.06 18.37 -4.69
N LYS A 151 8.22 19.39 -3.83
CA LYS A 151 8.91 19.24 -2.54
C LYS A 151 8.24 18.23 -1.58
N GLN A 152 6.92 18.10 -1.63
CA GLN A 152 6.17 17.12 -0.84
C GLN A 152 6.24 15.74 -1.52
N PHE A 153 6.07 15.70 -2.85
CA PHE A 153 6.19 14.47 -3.62
C PHE A 153 7.52 13.75 -3.37
N ARG A 154 8.67 14.47 -3.49
CA ARG A 154 9.98 13.87 -3.26
C ARG A 154 10.14 13.27 -1.86
N MET A 155 9.59 13.93 -0.83
CA MET A 155 9.64 13.46 0.55
C MET A 155 8.94 12.11 0.72
N PHE A 156 7.73 11.95 0.16
CA PHE A 156 6.97 10.71 0.25
C PHE A 156 7.54 9.62 -0.67
N TYR A 157 7.95 9.99 -1.90
CA TYR A 157 8.54 9.02 -2.83
C TYR A 157 9.83 8.42 -2.28
N GLU A 158 10.71 9.24 -1.76
CA GLU A 158 11.94 8.77 -1.11
C GLU A 158 11.66 7.90 0.12
N SER A 159 10.66 8.27 0.94
CA SER A 159 10.26 7.47 2.09
C SER A 159 9.74 6.08 1.70
N ILE A 160 9.05 5.97 0.56
CA ILE A 160 8.65 4.67 -0.03
C ILE A 160 9.89 3.86 -0.39
N ILE A 161 10.88 4.44 -1.09
CA ILE A 161 12.14 3.76 -1.45
C ILE A 161 12.85 3.24 -0.19
N ILE A 162 13.03 4.09 0.82
CA ILE A 162 13.70 3.71 2.08
C ILE A 162 12.93 2.58 2.79
N LYS A 163 11.61 2.66 2.86
CA LYS A 163 10.77 1.62 3.46
C LYS A 163 10.98 0.28 2.76
N LEU A 164 10.97 0.26 1.43
CA LEU A 164 11.15 -0.94 0.62
C LEU A 164 12.55 -1.55 0.80
N LYS A 165 13.58 -0.72 0.80
CA LYS A 165 14.97 -1.14 1.07
C LYS A 165 15.14 -1.71 2.48
N LYS A 166 14.46 -1.16 3.49
CA LYS A 166 14.45 -1.70 4.86
C LYS A 166 13.74 -3.06 4.96
N LEU A 167 12.71 -3.29 4.15
CA LEU A 167 11.99 -4.57 4.11
C LEU A 167 12.83 -5.70 3.48
N ASN A 168 13.54 -5.38 2.42
CA ASN A 168 14.48 -6.29 1.77
C ASN A 168 15.66 -5.47 1.19
N PRO A 169 16.85 -5.54 1.79
CA PRO A 169 18.04 -4.87 1.26
C PRO A 169 18.39 -5.22 -0.19
N ASN A 170 18.07 -6.44 -0.61
CA ASN A 170 18.34 -6.94 -1.96
C ASN A 170 17.21 -6.64 -2.96
N ILE A 171 16.18 -5.88 -2.56
CA ILE A 171 15.07 -5.56 -3.43
C ILE A 171 15.52 -4.69 -4.61
N GLU A 172 15.15 -5.07 -5.82
CA GLU A 172 15.27 -4.17 -6.96
C GLU A 172 14.07 -3.22 -6.99
N ILE A 173 14.33 -1.93 -7.15
CA ILE A 173 13.29 -0.92 -7.30
C ILE A 173 13.40 -0.33 -8.70
N ILE A 174 12.31 -0.41 -9.47
CA ILE A 174 12.21 0.14 -10.81
C ILE A 174 11.15 1.25 -10.77
N PRO A 175 11.57 2.52 -10.62
CA PRO A 175 10.70 3.66 -10.81
C PRO A 175 10.21 3.74 -12.25
N ILE A 176 8.98 4.21 -12.45
CA ILE A 176 8.40 4.43 -13.79
C ILE A 176 8.03 5.90 -13.90
N ILE A 177 8.64 6.60 -14.84
CA ILE A 177 8.24 7.96 -15.22
C ILE A 177 7.03 7.84 -16.15
N GLU A 178 5.89 8.33 -15.70
CA GLU A 178 4.60 8.11 -16.35
C GLU A 178 4.44 8.95 -17.63
N SER A 179 4.09 8.30 -18.73
CA SER A 179 3.90 8.96 -20.03
C SER A 179 2.84 10.08 -20.01
N SER A 180 1.91 10.01 -19.05
CA SER A 180 0.86 11.02 -18.86
C SER A 180 1.39 12.42 -18.50
N PHE A 181 2.63 12.54 -18.04
CA PHE A 181 3.31 13.84 -17.96
C PHE A 181 3.50 14.50 -19.32
N ARG A 182 3.56 13.72 -20.39
CA ARG A 182 3.79 14.13 -21.79
C ARG A 182 5.15 14.73 -22.06
N GLN A 183 5.71 15.46 -21.13
CA GLN A 183 7.05 16.01 -21.12
C GLN A 183 7.62 15.95 -19.72
N TYR A 184 8.94 16.00 -19.61
CA TYR A 184 9.59 16.02 -18.30
C TYR A 184 9.20 17.29 -17.54
N ASN A 185 9.01 17.12 -16.24
CA ASN A 185 8.59 18.16 -15.31
C ASN A 185 9.23 17.96 -13.94
N ASP A 186 8.93 18.82 -12.98
CA ASP A 186 9.51 18.74 -11.63
C ASP A 186 9.26 17.41 -10.93
N TYR A 187 8.20 16.66 -11.27
CA TYR A 187 7.90 15.35 -10.67
C TYR A 187 8.73 14.24 -11.32
N SER A 188 8.93 14.28 -12.66
CA SER A 188 9.85 13.37 -13.32
C SER A 188 11.29 13.60 -12.86
N ASN A 189 11.70 14.87 -12.70
CA ASN A 189 13.04 15.22 -12.22
C ASN A 189 13.28 14.66 -10.78
N VAL A 190 12.27 14.69 -9.91
CA VAL A 190 12.36 14.05 -8.58
C VAL A 190 12.62 12.55 -8.70
N ILE A 191 11.96 11.87 -9.63
CA ILE A 191 12.15 10.43 -9.83
C ILE A 191 13.58 10.16 -10.35
N GLU A 192 14.08 10.99 -11.28
CA GLU A 192 15.44 10.88 -11.81
C GLU A 192 16.50 11.13 -10.73
N ASP A 193 16.36 12.22 -9.95
CA ASP A 193 17.27 12.55 -8.83
C ASP A 193 17.37 11.39 -7.82
N LEU A 194 16.22 10.80 -7.45
CA LEU A 194 16.16 9.68 -6.52
C LEU A 194 16.74 8.40 -7.14
N ALA A 195 16.50 8.18 -8.43
CA ALA A 195 17.06 7.04 -9.13
C ALA A 195 18.58 7.14 -9.20
N GLU A 196 19.14 8.30 -9.50
CA GLU A 196 20.57 8.54 -9.49
C GLU A 196 21.17 8.32 -8.10
N HIS A 197 20.60 8.95 -7.07
CA HIS A 197 21.09 8.86 -5.69
C HIS A 197 21.13 7.42 -5.16
N TYR A 198 20.06 6.64 -5.42
CA TYR A 198 19.95 5.26 -4.95
C TYR A 198 20.48 4.22 -5.94
N ASN A 199 21.16 4.65 -7.01
CA ASN A 199 21.66 3.78 -8.09
C ASN A 199 20.55 2.86 -8.65
N LEU A 200 19.34 3.41 -8.85
CA LEU A 200 18.21 2.73 -9.47
C LEU A 200 18.21 3.00 -10.97
N GLN A 201 17.68 2.04 -11.74
CA GLN A 201 17.35 2.28 -13.14
C GLN A 201 15.84 2.48 -13.24
N TYR A 202 15.42 3.52 -13.94
CA TYR A 202 14.00 3.83 -14.12
C TYR A 202 13.51 3.55 -15.54
N ALA A 203 12.22 3.27 -15.67
CA ALA A 203 11.56 3.10 -16.96
C ALA A 203 11.01 4.45 -17.43
N ASP A 204 11.67 5.04 -18.42
CA ASP A 204 11.25 6.31 -19.02
C ASP A 204 10.18 6.10 -20.09
N THR A 205 8.92 6.18 -19.69
CA THR A 205 7.80 6.04 -20.62
C THR A 205 7.42 7.35 -21.31
N VAL A 206 7.84 8.52 -20.79
CA VAL A 206 7.71 9.82 -21.48
C VAL A 206 8.56 9.79 -22.75
N GLY A 207 9.85 9.47 -22.62
CA GLY A 207 10.75 9.34 -23.76
C GLY A 207 10.30 8.25 -24.74
N ALA A 208 9.80 7.11 -24.24
CA ALA A 208 9.29 6.04 -25.09
C ALA A 208 8.09 6.47 -25.94
N PHE A 209 7.16 7.24 -25.38
CA PHE A 209 6.01 7.77 -26.11
C PHE A 209 6.44 8.84 -27.12
N ASN A 210 7.29 9.78 -26.73
CA ASN A 210 7.79 10.85 -27.60
C ASN A 210 8.56 10.28 -28.80
N ASN A 211 9.37 9.24 -28.59
CA ASN A 211 10.16 8.58 -29.64
C ASN A 211 9.35 7.56 -30.46
N SER A 212 8.07 7.32 -30.13
CA SER A 212 7.23 6.36 -30.84
C SER A 212 6.85 6.80 -32.25
N GLY A 213 6.93 8.10 -32.55
CA GLY A 213 6.41 8.71 -33.77
C GLY A 213 4.88 8.67 -33.87
N LYS A 214 4.16 8.34 -32.79
CA LYS A 214 2.70 8.26 -32.73
C LYS A 214 2.11 9.47 -32.01
N LEU A 215 0.92 9.89 -32.42
CA LEU A 215 0.16 10.87 -31.64
C LEU A 215 -0.19 10.26 -30.27
N TYR A 216 -0.19 11.08 -29.24
CA TYR A 216 -0.54 10.62 -27.89
C TYR A 216 -1.97 10.02 -27.84
N SER A 217 -2.92 10.59 -28.57
CA SER A 217 -4.29 10.07 -28.73
C SER A 217 -4.39 8.69 -29.37
N TYR A 218 -3.35 8.21 -30.05
CA TYR A 218 -3.29 6.85 -30.55
C TYR A 218 -2.88 5.84 -29.46
N LEU A 219 -2.16 6.31 -28.44
CA LEU A 219 -1.61 5.52 -27.33
C LEU A 219 -2.45 5.65 -26.04
N SER A 220 -3.41 6.57 -26.01
CA SER A 220 -4.29 6.83 -24.87
C SER A 220 -5.65 7.32 -25.38
N ASN A 221 -6.73 6.78 -24.84
CA ASN A 221 -8.09 7.14 -25.27
C ASN A 221 -8.63 8.39 -24.56
N ASP A 222 -8.21 8.65 -23.32
CA ASP A 222 -8.63 9.76 -22.46
C ASP A 222 -7.52 10.82 -22.24
N LEU A 223 -6.41 10.63 -22.91
CA LEU A 223 -5.22 11.48 -22.84
C LEU A 223 -4.50 11.45 -21.46
N VAL A 224 -4.86 10.55 -20.59
CA VAL A 224 -4.22 10.29 -19.30
C VAL A 224 -3.75 8.85 -19.20
N HIS A 225 -4.69 7.90 -19.33
CA HIS A 225 -4.40 6.49 -19.21
C HIS A 225 -4.00 5.90 -20.56
N PRO A 226 -2.84 5.26 -20.66
CA PRO A 226 -2.49 4.52 -21.87
C PRO A 226 -3.53 3.45 -22.20
N ASN A 227 -3.83 3.25 -23.47
CA ASN A 227 -4.57 2.08 -23.93
C ASN A 227 -3.63 0.89 -24.13
N GLY A 228 -4.14 -0.26 -24.60
CA GLY A 228 -3.31 -1.45 -24.81
C GLY A 228 -2.08 -1.21 -25.68
N LYS A 229 -2.17 -0.33 -26.70
CA LYS A 229 -1.02 0.02 -27.55
C LYS A 229 0.01 0.84 -26.77
N GLY A 230 -0.45 1.76 -25.93
CA GLY A 230 0.41 2.57 -25.07
C GLY A 230 1.12 1.71 -24.02
N TYR A 231 0.43 0.77 -23.40
CA TYR A 231 1.04 -0.10 -22.39
C TYR A 231 2.09 -1.08 -22.95
N VAL A 232 2.10 -1.34 -24.25
CA VAL A 232 3.23 -2.05 -24.90
C VAL A 232 4.53 -1.26 -24.74
N TYR A 233 4.49 0.08 -24.81
CA TYR A 233 5.68 0.92 -24.58
C TYR A 233 6.15 0.87 -23.12
N TYR A 234 5.21 0.83 -22.15
CA TYR A 234 5.54 0.62 -20.74
C TYR A 234 6.29 -0.70 -20.55
N ALA A 235 5.71 -1.81 -21.02
CA ALA A 235 6.32 -3.13 -20.92
C ALA A 235 7.71 -3.17 -21.54
N LYS A 236 7.86 -2.70 -22.78
CA LYS A 236 9.15 -2.69 -23.48
C LYS A 236 10.21 -1.84 -22.75
N THR A 237 9.82 -0.71 -22.17
CA THR A 237 10.75 0.15 -21.43
C THR A 237 11.21 -0.52 -20.14
N ILE A 238 10.29 -1.15 -19.42
CA ILE A 238 10.60 -1.93 -18.22
C ILE A 238 11.48 -3.13 -18.55
N GLU A 239 11.17 -3.87 -19.61
CA GLU A 239 11.99 -4.99 -20.10
C GLU A 239 13.41 -4.57 -20.49
N LYS A 240 13.55 -3.39 -21.11
CA LYS A 240 14.86 -2.82 -21.42
C LYS A 240 15.68 -2.61 -20.14
N VAL A 241 15.08 -2.05 -19.08
CA VAL A 241 15.72 -1.87 -17.77
C VAL A 241 16.13 -3.23 -17.19
N ILE A 242 15.20 -4.19 -17.15
CA ILE A 242 15.46 -5.53 -16.63
C ILE A 242 16.60 -6.20 -17.42
N ASN A 243 16.58 -6.12 -18.75
CA ASN A 243 17.59 -6.76 -19.59
C ASN A 243 18.98 -6.14 -19.41
N ASN A 244 19.08 -4.82 -19.38
CA ASN A 244 20.36 -4.13 -19.22
C ASN A 244 21.00 -4.51 -17.87
N ASN A 245 20.21 -4.51 -16.79
CA ASN A 245 20.69 -4.87 -15.46
C ASN A 245 21.02 -6.37 -15.33
N TYR A 246 20.24 -7.23 -16.01
CA TYR A 246 20.54 -8.67 -16.09
C TYR A 246 21.89 -8.93 -16.77
N LEU A 247 22.17 -8.27 -17.88
CA LEU A 247 23.41 -8.42 -18.63
C LEU A 247 24.63 -7.87 -17.87
N SER A 248 24.46 -6.77 -17.14
CA SER A 248 25.52 -6.18 -16.31
C SER A 248 25.72 -6.90 -14.98
N ASN A 249 24.88 -7.90 -14.65
CA ASN A 249 24.86 -8.57 -13.35
C ASN A 249 24.81 -7.57 -12.19
N LYS A 250 23.91 -6.57 -12.31
CA LYS A 250 23.78 -5.46 -11.36
C LYS A 250 23.68 -5.97 -9.93
N LYS A 251 24.52 -5.42 -9.05
CA LYS A 251 24.42 -5.59 -7.62
C LYS A 251 23.49 -4.52 -7.06
N THR A 252 22.67 -4.89 -6.09
CA THR A 252 21.88 -3.93 -5.32
C THR A 252 22.75 -3.41 -4.19
N ASP A 253 23.49 -2.32 -4.40
CA ASP A 253 24.19 -1.63 -3.33
C ASP A 253 23.17 -0.81 -2.53
N ILE A 254 23.31 -0.89 -1.21
CA ILE A 254 22.37 -0.23 -0.30
C ILE A 254 23.02 1.06 0.18
N ASP A 255 22.59 2.20 -0.35
CA ASP A 255 22.76 3.47 0.32
C ASP A 255 21.50 3.81 1.11
N TYR A 256 21.64 3.95 2.43
CA TYR A 256 20.56 4.38 3.33
C TYR A 256 20.63 5.87 3.62
N SER A 257 21.56 6.59 3.00
CA SER A 257 21.62 8.04 3.15
C SER A 257 20.39 8.68 2.51
N VAL A 258 19.76 9.58 3.23
CA VAL A 258 18.56 10.28 2.77
C VAL A 258 18.99 11.48 1.95
N LEU A 259 18.57 11.54 0.69
CA LEU A 259 18.85 12.67 -0.20
C LEU A 259 18.17 13.96 0.30
N TYR A 260 16.91 13.83 0.75
CA TYR A 260 16.13 14.98 1.19
C TYR A 260 15.91 14.99 2.70
N ASN A 261 16.46 15.98 3.40
CA ASN A 261 16.39 16.06 4.87
C ASN A 261 14.98 15.96 5.47
N ASN A 262 13.95 16.39 4.75
CA ASN A 262 12.58 16.29 5.22
C ASN A 262 12.06 14.86 5.26
N THR A 263 12.63 13.94 4.47
CA THR A 263 12.27 12.53 4.47
C THR A 263 12.62 11.85 5.79
N LYS A 264 13.64 12.31 6.48
CA LYS A 264 14.01 11.83 7.84
C LYS A 264 12.84 11.95 8.84
N LYS A 265 11.90 12.85 8.58
CA LYS A 265 10.71 13.05 9.41
C LYS A 265 9.60 12.03 9.16
N LEU A 266 9.71 11.19 8.12
CA LEU A 266 8.74 10.15 7.79
C LEU A 266 9.23 8.76 8.24
N THR A 267 10.14 8.67 9.21
CA THR A 267 10.69 7.39 9.69
C THR A 267 9.70 6.60 10.52
N ASP A 268 8.85 7.29 11.26
CA ASP A 268 7.82 6.69 12.10
C ASP A 268 6.47 6.82 11.39
N PHE A 269 5.63 5.82 11.56
CA PHE A 269 4.29 5.80 11.02
C PHE A 269 3.33 5.43 12.13
N VAL A 270 2.40 6.34 12.40
CA VAL A 270 1.33 6.12 13.37
C VAL A 270 -0.01 6.31 12.67
N PHE A 271 -0.83 5.28 12.72
CA PHE A 271 -2.21 5.35 12.27
C PHE A 271 -3.12 5.49 13.50
N ASP A 272 -3.59 6.71 13.73
CA ASP A 272 -4.44 7.03 14.85
C ASP A 272 -5.92 6.95 14.46
N ASN A 273 -6.60 5.96 15.01
CA ASN A 273 -8.04 5.74 14.88
C ASN A 273 -8.79 5.95 16.22
N SER A 274 -8.21 6.71 17.13
CA SER A 274 -8.76 6.97 18.47
C SER A 274 -8.82 8.49 18.73
N PRO A 275 -9.82 9.21 18.16
CA PRO A 275 -9.94 10.64 18.37
C PRO A 275 -10.18 10.96 19.86
N ASP A 276 -9.57 12.05 20.35
CA ASP A 276 -9.77 12.55 21.71
C ASP A 276 -11.21 13.03 21.94
N LEU A 277 -11.88 13.49 20.88
CA LEU A 277 -13.30 13.86 20.88
C LEU A 277 -13.98 13.30 19.64
N ASN A 278 -15.09 12.61 19.86
CA ASN A 278 -16.03 12.20 18.82
C ASN A 278 -17.40 12.79 19.14
N ASN A 279 -17.81 13.78 18.37
CA ASN A 279 -19.10 14.41 18.49
C ASN A 279 -19.97 14.05 17.28
N GLY A 280 -20.75 12.99 17.40
CA GLY A 280 -21.79 12.59 16.46
C GLY A 280 -21.43 11.50 15.45
N PHE A 281 -20.16 11.19 15.21
CA PHE A 281 -19.78 10.10 14.31
C PHE A 281 -20.04 8.72 14.92
N THR A 282 -20.61 7.81 14.14
CA THR A 282 -20.67 6.39 14.48
C THR A 282 -19.37 5.68 14.12
N ILE A 283 -18.97 4.70 14.94
CA ILE A 283 -17.73 3.94 14.76
C ILE A 283 -18.04 2.65 14.01
N GLU A 284 -17.53 2.52 12.78
CA GLU A 284 -17.76 1.36 11.91
C GLU A 284 -16.60 1.23 10.92
N ASN A 285 -15.54 0.50 11.31
CA ASN A 285 -14.28 0.44 10.54
C ASN A 285 -13.80 1.83 10.10
N GLY A 286 -13.66 2.74 11.07
CA GLY A 286 -13.51 4.18 10.92
C GLY A 286 -14.73 4.93 11.46
N PHE A 287 -14.87 6.20 11.12
CA PHE A 287 -15.84 7.13 11.66
C PHE A 287 -16.80 7.58 10.56
N ILE A 288 -18.09 7.33 10.70
CA ILE A 288 -19.13 7.71 9.74
C ILE A 288 -19.96 8.83 10.33
N GLY A 289 -19.93 10.00 9.70
CA GLY A 289 -20.77 11.14 10.03
C GLY A 289 -21.77 11.41 8.92
N ASN A 290 -22.99 11.81 9.29
CA ASN A 290 -24.09 12.02 8.37
C ASN A 290 -24.88 13.33 8.59
N LYS A 291 -24.42 14.16 9.52
CA LYS A 291 -25.00 15.48 9.80
C LYS A 291 -23.94 16.56 9.77
N VAL A 292 -24.33 17.75 9.37
CA VAL A 292 -23.47 18.94 9.42
C VAL A 292 -23.12 19.24 10.89
N SER A 293 -21.90 19.75 11.11
CA SER A 293 -21.32 20.09 12.42
C SER A 293 -20.92 18.90 13.30
N GLU A 294 -21.19 17.64 12.90
CA GLU A 294 -20.50 16.49 13.53
C GLU A 294 -18.99 16.63 13.36
N ASN A 295 -18.23 16.34 14.41
CA ASN A 295 -16.79 16.54 14.36
C ASN A 295 -15.99 15.50 15.14
N LEU A 296 -14.74 15.31 14.69
CA LEU A 296 -13.70 14.53 15.34
C LEU A 296 -12.55 15.46 15.70
N THR A 297 -11.92 15.25 16.84
CA THR A 297 -10.72 15.97 17.25
C THR A 297 -9.63 14.98 17.64
N PHE A 298 -8.42 15.21 17.14
CA PHE A 298 -7.21 14.49 17.48
C PHE A 298 -6.18 15.48 18.01
N ASN A 299 -5.51 15.16 19.11
CA ASN A 299 -4.38 15.92 19.62
C ASN A 299 -3.09 15.23 19.17
N THR A 300 -2.10 16.01 18.73
CA THR A 300 -0.84 15.45 18.28
C THR A 300 0.33 16.36 18.64
N THR A 301 1.46 15.73 18.97
CA THR A 301 2.77 16.40 19.11
C THR A 301 3.67 16.14 17.89
N LYS A 302 3.12 15.42 16.90
CA LYS A 302 3.85 14.96 15.72
C LYS A 302 3.96 16.06 14.67
N SER A 303 4.98 15.98 13.83
CA SER A 303 5.26 17.01 12.83
C SER A 303 4.43 16.88 11.56
N LEU A 304 3.78 15.72 11.34
CA LEU A 304 2.98 15.39 10.18
C LEU A 304 1.51 15.17 10.55
N ALA A 305 0.60 15.66 9.72
CA ALA A 305 -0.83 15.36 9.80
C ALA A 305 -1.36 15.04 8.40
N ILE A 306 -1.87 13.82 8.24
CA ILE A 306 -2.55 13.34 7.03
C ILE A 306 -3.91 12.81 7.46
N ILE A 307 -4.98 13.22 6.80
CA ILE A 307 -6.30 12.63 7.02
C ILE A 307 -6.50 11.51 6.01
N HIS A 308 -6.77 10.31 6.52
CA HIS A 308 -7.14 9.15 5.72
C HIS A 308 -8.66 8.96 5.74
N PHE A 309 -9.29 8.91 4.56
CA PHE A 309 -10.75 8.90 4.44
C PHE A 309 -11.21 8.16 3.16
N LEU A 310 -12.52 7.93 3.04
CA LEU A 310 -13.09 7.39 1.80
C LEU A 310 -13.70 8.49 0.94
N ARG A 311 -13.35 8.51 -0.34
CA ARG A 311 -14.17 9.08 -1.40
C ARG A 311 -15.14 8.03 -1.90
N LYS A 312 -16.41 8.37 -2.04
CA LYS A 312 -17.47 7.42 -2.43
C LYS A 312 -18.69 8.12 -3.03
N PRO A 313 -19.57 7.40 -3.74
CA PRO A 313 -20.86 7.92 -4.14
C PRO A 313 -21.67 8.37 -2.91
N LYS A 314 -22.33 9.50 -3.06
CA LYS A 314 -23.05 10.17 -1.94
C LYS A 314 -22.12 10.51 -0.76
N GLY A 315 -20.89 10.88 -1.04
CA GLY A 315 -20.01 11.52 -0.07
C GLY A 315 -20.56 12.89 0.34
N GLY A 316 -19.86 13.53 1.26
CA GLY A 316 -20.14 14.90 1.73
C GLY A 316 -18.89 15.77 1.60
N LYS A 317 -18.86 16.83 2.39
CA LYS A 317 -17.67 17.67 2.56
C LYS A 317 -17.37 17.81 4.05
N PHE A 318 -16.09 17.93 4.35
CA PHE A 318 -15.63 18.27 5.69
C PHE A 318 -14.54 19.33 5.66
N LYS A 319 -14.50 20.14 6.69
CA LYS A 319 -13.46 21.14 6.95
C LYS A 319 -12.43 20.58 7.91
N VAL A 320 -11.20 20.98 7.72
CA VAL A 320 -10.07 20.66 8.60
C VAL A 320 -9.57 21.94 9.24
N PHE A 321 -9.35 21.88 10.54
CA PHE A 321 -8.78 22.97 11.34
C PHE A 321 -7.56 22.45 12.09
N ILE A 322 -6.55 23.32 12.26
CA ILE A 322 -5.43 23.14 13.19
C ILE A 322 -5.48 24.29 14.19
N ASP A 323 -5.61 23.96 15.48
CA ASP A 323 -5.73 24.96 16.56
C ASP A 323 -6.82 25.99 16.29
N ASP A 324 -7.98 25.50 15.83
CA ASP A 324 -9.16 26.23 15.39
C ASP A 324 -8.99 27.13 14.16
N ASN A 325 -7.79 27.18 13.56
CA ASN A 325 -7.55 27.84 12.28
C ASN A 325 -7.99 26.95 11.11
N PHE A 326 -8.84 27.48 10.24
CA PHE A 326 -9.29 26.77 9.03
C PHE A 326 -8.10 26.53 8.08
N ILE A 327 -7.93 25.28 7.66
CA ILE A 327 -6.86 24.87 6.73
C ILE A 327 -7.44 24.64 5.34
N LYS A 328 -8.45 23.77 5.21
CA LYS A 328 -9.05 23.45 3.92
C LYS A 328 -10.41 22.74 4.08
N GLU A 329 -11.19 22.73 3.00
CA GLU A 329 -12.37 21.90 2.86
C GLU A 329 -12.11 20.77 1.87
N ILE A 330 -12.51 19.56 2.23
CA ILE A 330 -12.30 18.35 1.44
C ILE A 330 -13.64 17.79 0.99
N ASN A 331 -13.76 17.54 -0.32
CA ASN A 331 -14.93 16.88 -0.92
C ASN A 331 -14.69 15.37 -1.01
N THR A 332 -15.58 14.59 -0.40
CA THR A 332 -15.52 13.12 -0.41
C THR A 332 -16.47 12.49 -1.43
N ASN A 333 -17.26 13.29 -2.16
CA ASN A 333 -18.14 12.75 -3.18
C ASN A 333 -17.34 12.33 -4.42
N SER A 334 -17.62 11.12 -4.92
CA SER A 334 -16.94 10.53 -6.08
C SER A 334 -17.92 9.58 -6.78
N THR A 335 -17.64 9.24 -8.04
CA THR A 335 -18.42 8.26 -8.81
C THR A 335 -18.13 6.82 -8.39
N PHE A 336 -17.00 6.56 -7.72
CA PHE A 336 -16.59 5.25 -7.22
C PHE A 336 -16.01 5.38 -5.82
N GLN A 337 -15.92 4.24 -5.12
CA GLN A 337 -15.36 4.21 -3.77
C GLN A 337 -13.84 3.97 -3.83
N VAL A 338 -13.10 4.81 -3.12
CA VAL A 338 -11.65 4.73 -3.02
C VAL A 338 -11.17 5.35 -1.71
N SER A 339 -10.18 4.73 -1.05
CA SER A 339 -9.45 5.39 0.05
C SER A 339 -8.65 6.56 -0.49
N TYR A 340 -8.50 7.58 0.32
CA TYR A 340 -7.72 8.77 -0.02
C TYR A 340 -6.95 9.26 1.21
N SER A 341 -5.77 9.81 0.97
CA SER A 341 -4.94 10.39 2.03
C SER A 341 -4.56 11.80 1.62
N ASP A 342 -4.98 12.77 2.40
CA ASP A 342 -4.73 14.18 2.13
C ASP A 342 -3.74 14.75 3.15
N LEU A 343 -2.63 15.28 2.67
CA LEU A 343 -1.64 15.95 3.49
C LEU A 343 -2.20 17.28 3.98
N ILE A 344 -2.36 17.39 5.29
CA ILE A 344 -2.90 18.59 5.94
C ILE A 344 -1.77 19.51 6.37
N ALA A 345 -0.75 18.96 7.01
CA ALA A 345 0.39 19.71 7.46
C ALA A 345 1.64 18.84 7.55
N TYR A 346 2.79 19.49 7.43
CA TYR A 346 4.10 18.93 7.76
C TYR A 346 4.96 20.03 8.38
N ASN A 347 5.91 19.64 9.25
CA ASN A 347 6.72 20.56 10.09
C ASN A 347 5.94 21.24 11.22
N LEU A 348 4.88 20.63 11.72
CA LEU A 348 4.26 21.06 12.96
C LEU A 348 5.27 20.98 14.12
N ARG A 349 5.14 21.87 15.11
CA ARG A 349 6.01 21.91 16.30
C ARG A 349 5.17 22.17 17.54
N GLY A 350 5.33 21.32 18.56
CA GLY A 350 4.54 21.42 19.79
C GLY A 350 3.24 20.65 19.72
N ASN A 351 2.31 20.99 20.61
CA ASN A 351 1.00 20.36 20.69
C ASN A 351 0.04 21.04 19.71
N HIS A 352 -0.68 20.23 18.93
CA HIS A 352 -1.66 20.71 17.98
C HIS A 352 -2.96 19.93 18.10
N LYS A 353 -4.09 20.63 17.92
CA LYS A 353 -5.42 20.08 17.85
C LYS A 353 -5.87 20.04 16.39
N ILE A 354 -6.07 18.83 15.85
CA ILE A 354 -6.58 18.62 14.49
C ILE A 354 -8.07 18.32 14.59
N ARG A 355 -8.92 19.24 14.10
CA ARG A 355 -10.38 19.07 14.10
C ARG A 355 -10.88 18.86 12.67
N ILE A 356 -11.70 17.82 12.52
CA ILE A 356 -12.39 17.45 11.27
C ILE A 356 -13.88 17.69 11.53
N GLU A 357 -14.52 18.55 10.75
CA GLU A 357 -15.93 18.94 10.95
C GLU A 357 -16.70 18.82 9.63
N ILE A 358 -17.83 18.13 9.66
CA ILE A 358 -18.68 17.99 8.48
C ILE A 358 -19.29 19.34 8.13
N SER A 359 -19.04 19.81 6.92
CA SER A 359 -19.55 21.08 6.41
C SER A 359 -20.73 20.93 5.45
N ASN A 360 -20.86 19.79 4.79
CA ASN A 360 -21.96 19.51 3.88
C ASN A 360 -22.22 18.01 3.76
N ILE A 361 -23.49 17.64 3.73
CA ILE A 361 -23.97 16.28 3.45
C ILE A 361 -25.06 16.33 2.38
N ILE A 362 -24.89 15.56 1.32
CA ILE A 362 -25.94 15.37 0.32
C ILE A 362 -27.01 14.40 0.84
N LYS A 363 -28.22 14.48 0.30
CA LYS A 363 -29.37 13.63 0.74
C LYS A 363 -28.97 12.14 0.78
N LYS A 364 -29.14 11.51 1.95
CA LYS A 364 -28.73 10.12 2.25
C LYS A 364 -27.23 9.88 2.03
N GLY A 365 -26.41 10.91 2.18
CA GLY A 365 -24.95 10.84 2.08
C GLY A 365 -24.29 10.66 3.43
N SER A 366 -22.96 10.44 3.40
CA SER A 366 -22.15 10.42 4.61
C SER A 366 -20.68 10.65 4.29
N VAL A 367 -19.95 11.21 5.26
CA VAL A 367 -18.50 11.29 5.26
C VAL A 367 -17.95 10.08 6.03
N LYS A 368 -16.91 9.43 5.54
CA LYS A 368 -16.21 8.37 6.27
C LYS A 368 -14.74 8.73 6.43
N ILE A 369 -14.33 8.99 7.67
CA ILE A 369 -12.95 9.19 8.08
C ILE A 369 -12.40 7.85 8.56
N LEU A 370 -11.22 7.49 8.11
CA LEU A 370 -10.55 6.23 8.50
C LEU A 370 -9.61 6.45 9.68
N GLY A 371 -8.99 7.62 9.75
CA GLY A 371 -8.12 8.02 10.86
C GLY A 371 -7.23 9.22 10.51
N LEU A 372 -6.45 9.63 11.50
CA LEU A 372 -5.33 10.57 11.36
C LEU A 372 -4.05 9.76 11.21
N VAL A 373 -3.22 10.11 10.22
CA VAL A 373 -1.88 9.51 10.06
C VAL A 373 -0.84 10.56 10.42
N THR A 374 0.10 10.17 11.27
CA THR A 374 1.20 11.00 11.76
C THR A 374 2.54 10.26 11.63
N ASN A 375 3.63 10.93 11.97
CA ASN A 375 5.00 10.39 11.97
C ASN A 375 5.57 10.24 13.38
#